data_4c2ae5994c0d6c6298bc23a26ae45454
#
_entry.id   4c2ae5994c0d6c6298bc23a26ae45454
#
_cell.length_a   1.000
_cell.length_b   1.000
_cell.length_c   1.000
_cell.angle_alpha   90.00
_cell.angle_beta   90.00
_cell.angle_gamma   90.00
#
_symmetry.space_group_name_H-M   'P 1'
#
loop_
_entity.id
_entity.type
_entity.pdbx_description
1 polymer ?
#
loop_
_entity_poly.entity_id
_entity_poly.type
_entity_poly.pdbx_seq_one_letter_code
_entity_poly.pdbx_strand_id
1 'polypeptide(L)'
;MGPSQLAASSRRHRHESHCQSPPTDLACLKGPKPWELRLSDEENPSANAVTTRPGIAPKVNRMKIWTLTIIAILLAGMAMILLRLIPPDRLVLAAGPQNGAYTQIAEQYRQVLARDGITLEIVETAGSVENAELIRNRQVDAALIQGGIQVADPDIQAIGTVFNEPMVFLSRKDAIVPGNPARWTGLRISSGQPGSGTAMAFRDFQTAAGIDPTANTHLTLSYRDAIKALSDGTIDLAVFVATIDAPYLISAYTQPSIRLVPLDYTEALSRRLEYASTVVVPPGAISLVPAIPPSPRRLLALGARLAITPELHPALVNRLTMAARELHGKRDIITNPGEFPSVAGAAMPVNNAARLLILEGPSAWHDWLPYWMAAQFNRVLLLVLPFLFIVLPLIRAIPGLYAFIMRWKIWQFYPEIRLIESELSASPDPSNLGSMDARLVNLDERLAKVKIPVAYRQTAYDARIHIEMVRRRIAKMRAGDLPD
;
A
#
# COMPACT_ATOMS: atom_id res chain seq x y z
N MET A 1 35.49 -35.45 35.22
CA MET A 1 34.61 -35.47 36.36
C MET A 1 33.19 -35.25 35.85
N GLY A 2 32.45 -36.32 35.67
CA GLY A 2 30.98 -36.30 35.55
C GLY A 2 30.42 -36.79 36.87
N PRO A 3 29.19 -37.25 37.00
CA PRO A 3 27.99 -37.21 36.17
C PRO A 3 26.67 -36.99 36.99
N SER A 4 25.55 -37.17 36.39
CA SER A 4 24.28 -37.90 36.73
C SER A 4 23.05 -37.04 36.46
N GLN A 5 22.15 -37.43 35.52
CA GLN A 5 21.16 -38.48 35.50
C GLN A 5 20.08 -38.33 36.60
N LEU A 6 18.81 -38.29 36.10
CA LEU A 6 17.61 -39.05 36.43
C LEU A 6 16.39 -38.30 35.88
N ALA A 7 15.66 -38.70 34.91
CA ALA A 7 14.89 -39.93 34.61
C ALA A 7 13.64 -40.09 35.49
N ALA A 8 12.59 -40.37 34.76
CA ALA A 8 11.40 -41.17 35.03
C ALA A 8 10.09 -40.41 35.21
N SER A 9 9.15 -40.60 34.31
CA SER A 9 8.21 -41.69 34.02
C SER A 9 6.95 -41.59 34.90
N SER A 10 5.79 -41.60 34.32
CA SER A 10 4.85 -42.68 34.10
C SER A 10 3.44 -42.16 33.82
N ARG A 11 2.92 -42.63 32.74
CA ARG A 11 1.81 -43.62 32.58
C ARG A 11 0.40 -43.19 32.98
N ARG A 12 -0.42 -43.21 31.88
CA ARG A 12 -1.65 -44.03 31.62
C ARG A 12 -2.92 -43.58 32.31
N HIS A 13 -3.98 -43.34 31.57
CA HIS A 13 -5.02 -44.29 31.24
C HIS A 13 -5.95 -43.76 30.14
N ARG A 14 -6.13 -44.54 29.14
CA ARG A 14 -7.15 -44.93 28.25
C ARG A 14 -8.54 -45.04 28.89
N HIS A 15 -9.59 -44.57 28.25
CA HIS A 15 -10.80 -45.35 28.05
C HIS A 15 -11.48 -44.97 26.73
N GLU A 16 -11.53 -45.97 25.90
CA GLU A 16 -12.40 -46.10 24.72
C GLU A 16 -13.81 -46.47 25.20
N SER A 17 -14.81 -46.12 24.43
CA SER A 17 -15.98 -46.92 24.00
C SER A 17 -16.88 -45.97 23.19
N HIS A 18 -17.01 -46.14 21.90
CA HIS A 18 -17.80 -47.11 21.13
C HIS A 18 -19.28 -47.16 21.53
N CYS A 19 -20.14 -46.72 20.57
CA CYS A 19 -21.24 -47.43 19.88
C CYS A 19 -22.15 -46.40 19.21
N GLN A 20 -22.22 -46.36 17.87
CA GLN A 20 -23.11 -47.12 17.01
C GLN A 20 -24.58 -46.68 17.03
N SER A 21 -25.03 -46.18 15.84
CA SER A 21 -26.41 -46.09 15.34
C SER A 21 -26.84 -47.46 14.79
N PRO A 22 -28.02 -47.65 14.20
CA PRO A 22 -29.39 -47.16 14.28
C PRO A 22 -30.36 -48.34 14.64
N PRO A 23 -31.61 -48.59 14.15
CA PRO A 23 -32.50 -47.91 13.22
C PRO A 23 -34.03 -47.94 13.62
N THR A 24 -34.81 -47.26 12.76
CA THR A 24 -36.18 -47.56 12.25
C THR A 24 -37.33 -48.03 13.18
N ASP A 25 -38.43 -47.39 12.84
CA ASP A 25 -39.78 -47.93 12.60
C ASP A 25 -40.90 -47.79 13.61
N LEU A 26 -41.96 -47.25 13.04
CA LEU A 26 -43.39 -47.61 13.11
C LEU A 26 -44.27 -47.16 14.29
N ALA A 27 -45.21 -46.39 13.85
CA ALA A 27 -46.65 -46.67 13.86
C ALA A 27 -47.50 -46.29 15.07
N CYS A 28 -48.51 -45.51 14.70
CA CYS A 28 -49.93 -45.63 15.07
C CYS A 28 -50.35 -45.53 16.55
N LEU A 29 -51.22 -44.57 16.80
CA LEU A 29 -52.63 -44.79 17.07
C LEU A 29 -53.39 -43.51 17.51
N LYS A 30 -54.36 -43.17 16.71
CA LYS A 30 -55.75 -42.88 16.98
C LYS A 30 -56.07 -41.73 18.01
N GLY A 31 -56.86 -40.85 17.42
CA GLY A 31 -57.68 -39.77 18.01
C GLY A 31 -58.73 -40.23 18.97
N PRO A 32 -59.66 -39.32 19.37
CA PRO A 32 -60.88 -39.09 18.58
C PRO A 32 -61.33 -37.61 18.50
N LYS A 33 -62.14 -37.38 17.48
CA LYS A 33 -63.19 -36.36 17.31
C LYS A 33 -64.37 -36.62 18.25
N PRO A 34 -65.50 -35.94 18.25
CA PRO A 34 -65.87 -34.60 17.81
C PRO A 34 -66.90 -33.95 18.79
N TRP A 35 -67.29 -32.68 18.58
CA TRP A 35 -68.64 -32.25 18.84
C TRP A 35 -69.08 -31.26 17.76
N GLU A 36 -69.96 -31.75 16.88
CA GLU A 36 -70.88 -30.96 16.10
C GLU A 36 -71.99 -30.47 17.02
N LEU A 37 -72.33 -29.20 16.88
CA LEU A 37 -73.69 -28.74 17.16
C LEU A 37 -74.08 -27.77 16.05
N ARG A 38 -74.97 -28.26 15.21
CA ARG A 38 -75.77 -27.46 14.30
C ARG A 38 -76.77 -26.65 15.14
N LEU A 39 -77.02 -25.46 14.72
CA LEU A 39 -78.38 -24.90 14.65
C LEU A 39 -78.38 -23.65 13.72
N SER A 40 -79.02 -23.82 12.60
CA SER A 40 -80.12 -23.12 11.93
C SER A 40 -79.95 -21.68 11.55
N ASP A 41 -80.10 -21.55 10.25
CA ASP A 41 -80.37 -20.39 9.43
C ASP A 41 -81.27 -19.29 10.09
N GLU A 42 -80.84 -18.03 9.99
CA GLU A 42 -81.73 -16.92 9.77
C GLU A 42 -80.98 -15.86 8.93
N GLU A 43 -81.56 -15.61 7.75
CA GLU A 43 -81.19 -14.55 6.82
C GLU A 43 -81.45 -13.17 7.43
N ASN A 44 -80.42 -12.29 7.35
CA ASN A 44 -80.73 -10.86 7.24
C ASN A 44 -79.63 -10.13 6.45
N PRO A 45 -79.98 -9.50 5.32
CA PRO A 45 -78.97 -8.85 4.49
C PRO A 45 -78.86 -7.38 4.91
N SER A 46 -77.77 -7.03 5.57
CA SER A 46 -77.35 -5.65 5.61
C SER A 46 -75.84 -5.55 5.38
N ALA A 47 -75.55 -5.03 4.21
CA ALA A 47 -74.28 -4.70 3.72
C ALA A 47 -73.41 -3.87 4.73
N ASN A 48 -72.43 -4.47 5.33
CA ASN A 48 -71.33 -3.71 5.92
C ASN A 48 -70.06 -3.93 5.04
N ALA A 49 -69.88 -2.97 4.13
CA ALA A 49 -68.67 -2.79 3.41
C ALA A 49 -67.51 -2.66 4.43
N VAL A 50 -66.72 -3.73 4.58
CA VAL A 50 -65.45 -3.65 5.26
C VAL A 50 -64.56 -2.78 4.38
N THR A 51 -64.55 -1.48 4.66
CA THR A 51 -63.54 -0.58 4.13
C THR A 51 -62.21 -1.03 4.68
N THR A 52 -61.46 -1.78 3.87
CA THR A 52 -60.04 -2.01 4.05
C THR A 52 -59.36 -0.65 4.12
N ARG A 53 -59.03 -0.24 5.36
CA ARG A 53 -58.19 0.94 5.57
C ARG A 53 -56.87 0.68 4.82
N PRO A 54 -56.49 1.55 3.87
CA PRO A 54 -55.22 1.43 3.20
C PRO A 54 -54.13 1.48 4.27
N GLY A 55 -53.34 0.43 4.36
CA GLY A 55 -52.19 0.34 5.29
C GLY A 55 -51.35 1.61 5.16
N ILE A 56 -51.20 2.33 6.26
CA ILE A 56 -50.35 3.51 6.34
C ILE A 56 -48.94 3.01 6.18
N ALA A 57 -48.45 2.96 4.93
CA ALA A 57 -47.02 2.75 4.68
C ALA A 57 -46.25 3.78 5.52
N PRO A 58 -45.26 3.38 6.30
CA PRO A 58 -44.49 4.29 7.14
C PRO A 58 -43.84 5.33 6.23
N LYS A 59 -44.28 6.58 6.29
CA LYS A 59 -43.63 7.70 5.59
C LYS A 59 -42.23 7.83 6.20
N VAL A 60 -41.27 7.13 5.63
CA VAL A 60 -39.86 7.27 5.98
C VAL A 60 -39.51 8.75 5.81
N ASN A 61 -39.06 9.34 6.91
CA ASN A 61 -38.85 10.78 7.01
C ASN A 61 -37.77 11.15 6.00
N ARG A 62 -38.05 11.94 4.98
CA ARG A 62 -37.12 12.33 3.90
C ARG A 62 -35.75 12.75 4.46
N MET A 63 -35.74 13.43 5.61
CA MET A 63 -34.50 13.85 6.26
C MET A 63 -33.66 12.67 6.76
N LYS A 64 -34.29 11.61 7.31
CA LYS A 64 -33.56 10.39 7.70
C LYS A 64 -32.94 9.68 6.48
N ILE A 65 -33.67 9.72 5.34
CA ILE A 65 -33.11 9.16 4.09
C ILE A 65 -31.91 9.99 3.67
N TRP A 66 -32.01 11.32 3.63
CA TRP A 66 -30.89 12.19 3.26
C TRP A 66 -29.66 12.01 4.17
N THR A 67 -29.85 11.93 5.49
CA THR A 67 -28.71 11.71 6.41
C THR A 67 -28.07 10.34 6.22
N LEU A 68 -28.87 9.29 6.06
CA LEU A 68 -28.37 7.94 5.76
C LEU A 68 -27.64 7.89 4.41
N THR A 69 -28.16 8.59 3.40
CA THR A 69 -27.53 8.68 2.08
C THR A 69 -26.17 9.40 2.16
N ILE A 70 -26.08 10.51 2.89
CA ILE A 70 -24.83 11.23 3.09
C ILE A 70 -23.81 10.35 3.82
N ILE A 71 -24.21 9.67 4.90
CA ILE A 71 -23.35 8.75 5.63
C ILE A 71 -22.89 7.60 4.72
N ALA A 72 -23.82 7.03 3.93
CA ALA A 72 -23.48 5.96 3.00
C ALA A 72 -22.49 6.41 1.92
N ILE A 73 -22.65 7.63 1.38
CA ILE A 73 -21.70 8.22 0.42
C ILE A 73 -20.32 8.43 1.06
N LEU A 74 -20.27 8.94 2.30
CA LEU A 74 -19.01 9.13 3.03
C LEU A 74 -18.32 7.79 3.33
N LEU A 75 -19.08 6.78 3.74
CA LEU A 75 -18.56 5.44 3.96
C LEU A 75 -18.10 4.77 2.66
N ALA A 76 -18.86 4.93 1.57
CA ALA A 76 -18.46 4.42 0.26
C ALA A 76 -17.20 5.12 -0.26
N GLY A 77 -17.09 6.44 -0.09
CA GLY A 77 -15.88 7.19 -0.41
C GLY A 77 -14.67 6.72 0.40
N MET A 78 -14.85 6.53 1.71
CA MET A 78 -13.81 5.98 2.58
C MET A 78 -13.41 4.57 2.16
N ALA A 79 -14.38 3.69 1.90
CA ALA A 79 -14.13 2.33 1.42
C ALA A 79 -13.38 2.32 0.08
N MET A 80 -13.74 3.21 -0.85
CA MET A 80 -13.04 3.35 -2.13
C MET A 80 -11.57 3.78 -1.93
N ILE A 81 -11.31 4.71 -1.00
CA ILE A 81 -9.95 5.12 -0.66
C ILE A 81 -9.19 3.95 -0.04
N LEU A 82 -9.80 3.22 0.90
CA LEU A 82 -9.18 2.05 1.54
C LEU A 82 -8.87 0.93 0.54
N LEU A 83 -9.75 0.69 -0.44
CA LEU A 83 -9.51 -0.29 -1.50
C LEU A 83 -8.30 0.07 -2.37
N ARG A 84 -8.03 1.36 -2.59
CA ARG A 84 -6.83 1.82 -3.29
C ARG A 84 -5.52 1.62 -2.53
N LEU A 85 -5.59 1.27 -1.24
CA LEU A 85 -4.41 0.97 -0.42
C LEU A 85 -3.95 -0.48 -0.57
N ILE A 86 -4.75 -1.35 -1.17
CA ILE A 86 -4.39 -2.74 -1.42
C ILE A 86 -3.47 -2.77 -2.64
N PRO A 87 -2.19 -3.22 -2.50
CA PRO A 87 -1.27 -3.31 -3.61
C PRO A 87 -1.66 -4.43 -4.57
N PRO A 88 -1.24 -4.36 -5.85
CA PRO A 88 -1.27 -5.53 -6.72
C PRO A 88 -0.35 -6.62 -6.17
N ASP A 89 -0.68 -7.86 -6.46
CA ASP A 89 0.07 -9.06 -6.08
C ASP A 89 1.13 -9.47 -7.11
N ARG A 90 1.27 -8.71 -8.18
CA ARG A 90 2.21 -8.94 -9.29
C ARG A 90 3.17 -7.76 -9.41
N LEU A 91 4.43 -8.09 -9.67
CA LEU A 91 5.52 -7.14 -9.94
C LEU A 91 6.38 -7.68 -11.07
N VAL A 92 6.73 -6.84 -12.04
CA VAL A 92 7.59 -7.18 -13.18
C VAL A 92 8.96 -6.53 -13.01
N LEU A 93 10.03 -7.36 -13.00
CA LEU A 93 11.41 -6.90 -12.80
C LEU A 93 12.29 -7.26 -14.00
N ALA A 94 12.88 -6.26 -14.65
CA ALA A 94 13.93 -6.48 -15.64
C ALA A 94 15.26 -6.79 -14.94
N ALA A 95 15.88 -7.90 -15.32
CA ALA A 95 17.08 -8.41 -14.69
C ALA A 95 18.29 -8.39 -15.65
N GLY A 96 18.57 -9.48 -16.33
CA GLY A 96 19.72 -9.61 -17.21
C GLY A 96 19.69 -10.91 -17.99
N PRO A 97 20.78 -11.29 -18.63
CA PRO A 97 20.83 -12.51 -19.38
C PRO A 97 20.72 -13.74 -18.48
N GLN A 98 20.23 -14.83 -19.03
CA GLN A 98 20.11 -16.10 -18.34
C GLN A 98 21.42 -16.50 -17.68
N ASN A 99 21.36 -16.90 -16.41
CA ASN A 99 22.51 -17.21 -15.57
C ASN A 99 23.47 -16.01 -15.29
N GLY A 100 23.06 -14.79 -15.62
CA GLY A 100 23.77 -13.58 -15.20
C GLY A 100 23.59 -13.28 -13.71
N ALA A 101 24.43 -12.40 -13.15
CA ALA A 101 24.34 -12.01 -11.74
C ALA A 101 22.98 -11.39 -11.39
N TYR A 102 22.45 -10.53 -12.23
CA TYR A 102 21.15 -9.85 -11.99
C TYR A 102 19.98 -10.84 -11.98
N THR A 103 19.99 -11.84 -12.86
CA THR A 103 18.94 -12.87 -12.89
C THR A 103 18.96 -13.72 -11.61
N GLN A 104 20.15 -14.03 -11.09
CA GLN A 104 20.28 -14.74 -9.82
C GLN A 104 19.80 -13.88 -8.64
N ILE A 105 20.13 -12.60 -8.63
CA ILE A 105 19.66 -11.66 -7.62
C ILE A 105 18.15 -11.49 -7.71
N ALA A 106 17.59 -11.34 -8.91
CA ALA A 106 16.15 -11.26 -9.12
C ALA A 106 15.43 -12.50 -8.60
N GLU A 107 16.03 -13.67 -8.73
CA GLU A 107 15.50 -14.92 -8.15
C GLU A 107 15.46 -14.90 -6.63
N GLN A 108 16.44 -14.31 -5.98
CA GLN A 108 16.44 -14.11 -4.51
C GLN A 108 15.32 -13.13 -4.11
N TYR A 109 15.12 -12.03 -4.86
CA TYR A 109 13.97 -11.14 -4.65
C TYR A 109 12.65 -11.89 -4.81
N ARG A 110 12.52 -12.76 -5.82
CA ARG A 110 11.32 -13.57 -6.03
C ARG A 110 10.98 -14.41 -4.81
N GLN A 111 11.99 -15.09 -4.23
CA GLN A 111 11.81 -15.91 -3.04
C GLN A 111 11.40 -15.09 -1.82
N VAL A 112 11.99 -13.91 -1.63
CA VAL A 112 11.65 -13.02 -0.51
C VAL A 112 10.25 -12.44 -0.65
N LEU A 113 9.87 -12.00 -1.85
CA LEU A 113 8.56 -11.40 -2.12
C LEU A 113 7.42 -12.42 -2.09
N ALA A 114 7.69 -13.66 -2.50
CA ALA A 114 6.71 -14.75 -2.45
C ALA A 114 6.20 -15.06 -1.03
N ARG A 115 6.99 -14.78 0.01
CA ARG A 115 6.56 -14.94 1.42
C ARG A 115 5.36 -14.06 1.77
N ASP A 116 5.20 -12.94 1.08
CA ASP A 116 4.12 -11.99 1.26
C ASP A 116 3.04 -12.09 0.17
N GLY A 117 3.06 -13.17 -0.60
CA GLY A 117 2.09 -13.42 -1.67
C GLY A 117 2.31 -12.58 -2.93
N ILE A 118 3.48 -11.94 -3.09
CA ILE A 118 3.80 -11.14 -4.28
C ILE A 118 4.47 -12.06 -5.32
N THR A 119 3.89 -12.12 -6.49
CA THR A 119 4.45 -12.83 -7.66
C THR A 119 5.41 -11.92 -8.40
N LEU A 120 6.70 -12.20 -8.34
CA LEU A 120 7.72 -11.50 -9.13
C LEU A 120 7.90 -12.18 -10.48
N GLU A 121 7.58 -11.47 -11.55
CA GLU A 121 7.88 -11.88 -12.92
C GLU A 121 9.25 -11.30 -13.32
N ILE A 122 10.17 -12.16 -13.68
CA ILE A 122 11.53 -11.78 -14.05
C ILE A 122 11.61 -11.74 -15.59
N VAL A 123 11.94 -10.58 -16.13
CA VAL A 123 12.19 -10.39 -17.55
C VAL A 123 13.68 -10.55 -17.82
N GLU A 124 14.05 -11.57 -18.60
CA GLU A 124 15.40 -11.74 -19.09
C GLU A 124 15.72 -10.71 -20.17
N THR A 125 16.89 -10.10 -20.09
CA THR A 125 17.34 -9.02 -20.99
C THR A 125 18.81 -9.19 -21.34
N ALA A 126 19.28 -8.41 -22.31
CA ALA A 126 20.72 -8.36 -22.63
C ALA A 126 21.55 -7.65 -21.53
N GLY A 127 20.89 -6.91 -20.61
CA GLY A 127 21.53 -6.23 -19.47
C GLY A 127 21.01 -4.81 -19.23
N SER A 128 21.80 -4.03 -18.49
CA SER A 128 21.36 -2.74 -17.94
C SER A 128 20.91 -1.69 -18.96
N VAL A 129 21.41 -1.75 -20.18
CA VAL A 129 20.98 -0.80 -21.23
C VAL A 129 19.54 -1.09 -21.63
N GLU A 130 19.22 -2.35 -21.90
CA GLU A 130 17.85 -2.78 -22.21
C GLU A 130 16.92 -2.57 -21.00
N ASN A 131 17.40 -2.85 -19.79
CA ASN A 131 16.66 -2.60 -18.56
C ASN A 131 16.26 -1.13 -18.43
N ALA A 132 17.18 -0.21 -18.76
CA ALA A 132 16.91 1.23 -18.75
C ALA A 132 15.87 1.65 -19.79
N GLU A 133 15.83 0.98 -20.95
CA GLU A 133 14.81 1.22 -21.98
C GLU A 133 13.45 0.66 -21.57
N LEU A 134 13.40 -0.56 -21.06
CA LEU A 134 12.16 -1.20 -20.62
C LEU A 134 11.47 -0.40 -19.52
N ILE A 135 12.22 0.06 -18.52
CA ILE A 135 11.63 0.84 -17.41
C ILE A 135 11.19 2.23 -17.87
N ARG A 136 11.99 2.89 -18.74
CA ARG A 136 11.60 4.16 -19.35
C ARG A 136 10.28 4.06 -20.13
N ASN A 137 10.10 2.95 -20.84
CA ASN A 137 8.89 2.70 -21.63
C ASN A 137 7.73 2.11 -20.81
N ARG A 138 7.86 2.02 -19.46
CA ARG A 138 6.83 1.45 -18.54
C ARG A 138 6.45 0.01 -18.89
N GLN A 139 7.36 -0.77 -19.48
CA GLN A 139 7.14 -2.19 -19.81
C GLN A 139 7.43 -3.11 -18.63
N VAL A 140 8.14 -2.60 -17.63
CA VAL A 140 8.43 -3.27 -16.37
C VAL A 140 8.20 -2.30 -15.20
N ASP A 141 7.88 -2.81 -14.02
CA ASP A 141 7.66 -2.02 -12.82
C ASP A 141 8.95 -1.62 -12.11
N ALA A 142 9.96 -2.50 -12.22
CA ALA A 142 11.27 -2.31 -11.62
C ALA A 142 12.37 -2.85 -12.54
N ALA A 143 13.61 -2.36 -12.34
CA ALA A 143 14.75 -2.80 -13.12
C ALA A 143 16.07 -2.71 -12.33
N LEU A 144 16.93 -3.71 -12.46
CA LEU A 144 18.30 -3.66 -11.97
C LEU A 144 19.16 -2.93 -13.01
N ILE A 145 19.82 -1.85 -12.60
CA ILE A 145 20.60 -0.99 -13.52
C ILE A 145 21.96 -0.73 -12.91
N GLN A 146 23.01 -1.07 -13.66
CA GLN A 146 24.39 -0.82 -13.31
C GLN A 146 24.70 0.69 -13.21
N GLY A 147 25.60 1.06 -12.31
CA GLY A 147 26.14 2.43 -12.25
C GLY A 147 26.75 2.89 -13.56
N GLY A 148 26.54 4.15 -13.90
CA GLY A 148 26.96 4.73 -15.18
C GLY A 148 25.92 4.68 -16.31
N ILE A 149 24.97 3.75 -16.25
CA ILE A 149 23.88 3.71 -17.22
C ILE A 149 22.83 4.74 -16.83
N GLN A 150 22.53 5.67 -17.70
CA GLN A 150 21.53 6.70 -17.48
C GLN A 150 20.15 6.24 -17.96
N VAL A 151 19.12 6.54 -17.17
CA VAL A 151 17.73 6.42 -17.59
C VAL A 151 17.28 7.83 -17.99
N ALA A 152 17.02 8.01 -19.28
CA ALA A 152 16.64 9.32 -19.84
C ALA A 152 15.15 9.64 -19.56
N ASP A 153 14.75 9.59 -18.29
CA ASP A 153 13.42 9.93 -17.81
C ASP A 153 13.53 10.39 -16.34
N PRO A 154 13.26 11.66 -16.04
CA PRO A 154 13.39 12.21 -14.68
C PRO A 154 12.36 11.66 -13.69
N ASP A 155 11.26 11.07 -14.16
CA ASP A 155 10.22 10.51 -13.30
C ASP A 155 10.58 9.13 -12.76
N ILE A 156 11.51 8.42 -13.41
CA ILE A 156 12.04 7.16 -12.90
C ILE A 156 12.84 7.41 -11.62
N GLN A 157 12.53 6.66 -10.60
CA GLN A 157 13.14 6.77 -9.29
C GLN A 157 13.92 5.50 -8.96
N ALA A 158 14.86 5.58 -8.05
CA ALA A 158 15.52 4.42 -7.46
C ALA A 158 14.95 4.12 -6.07
N ILE A 159 14.92 2.86 -5.69
CA ILE A 159 14.88 2.47 -4.29
C ILE A 159 16.18 2.94 -3.62
N GLY A 160 17.29 2.74 -4.29
CA GLY A 160 18.64 3.13 -3.88
C GLY A 160 19.68 2.35 -4.64
N THR A 161 20.94 2.54 -4.27
CA THR A 161 22.04 1.62 -4.61
C THR A 161 21.89 0.38 -3.74
N VAL A 162 21.84 -0.81 -4.34
CA VAL A 162 21.51 -2.04 -3.62
C VAL A 162 22.74 -2.93 -3.35
N PHE A 163 23.77 -2.87 -4.18
CA PHE A 163 25.06 -3.54 -3.97
C PHE A 163 26.15 -2.93 -4.86
N ASN A 164 27.40 -3.30 -4.59
CA ASN A 164 28.54 -2.94 -5.41
C ASN A 164 28.86 -4.03 -6.45
N GLU A 165 29.22 -3.58 -7.66
CA GLU A 165 29.71 -4.41 -8.75
C GLU A 165 31.14 -4.02 -9.07
N PRO A 166 32.13 -4.73 -8.52
CA PRO A 166 33.51 -4.50 -8.88
C PRO A 166 33.78 -4.74 -10.37
N MET A 167 34.57 -3.88 -10.96
CA MET A 167 35.17 -4.13 -12.26
C MET A 167 36.38 -5.06 -12.10
N VAL A 168 36.20 -6.31 -12.48
CA VAL A 168 37.17 -7.39 -12.33
C VAL A 168 37.90 -7.59 -13.64
N PHE A 169 39.20 -7.51 -13.58
CA PHE A 169 40.11 -7.79 -14.71
C PHE A 169 40.79 -9.12 -14.48
N LEU A 170 40.46 -10.11 -15.30
CA LEU A 170 41.10 -11.43 -15.28
C LEU A 170 42.03 -11.57 -16.49
N SER A 171 43.25 -11.98 -16.24
CA SER A 171 44.20 -12.28 -17.31
C SER A 171 44.67 -13.73 -17.25
N ARG A 172 45.09 -14.20 -18.39
CA ARG A 172 45.92 -15.40 -18.44
C ARG A 172 47.19 -15.18 -17.61
N LYS A 173 47.66 -16.19 -16.90
CA LYS A 173 48.75 -16.07 -15.96
C LYS A 173 50.09 -15.75 -16.62
N ASP A 174 50.29 -16.26 -17.83
CA ASP A 174 51.48 -16.05 -18.67
C ASP A 174 51.38 -14.78 -19.54
N ALA A 175 50.22 -14.16 -19.64
CA ALA A 175 50.06 -12.89 -20.35
C ALA A 175 50.65 -11.73 -19.54
N ILE A 176 51.44 -10.88 -20.21
CA ILE A 176 51.99 -9.67 -19.62
C ILE A 176 50.99 -8.56 -19.70
N VAL A 177 50.23 -8.36 -18.63
CA VAL A 177 49.24 -7.26 -18.50
C VAL A 177 49.78 -6.26 -17.48
N PRO A 178 50.18 -5.04 -17.91
CA PRO A 178 50.66 -4.00 -16.99
C PRO A 178 49.60 -3.58 -15.97
N GLY A 179 50.02 -3.30 -14.72
CA GLY A 179 49.12 -2.76 -13.71
C GLY A 179 48.57 -1.37 -14.07
N ASN A 180 49.38 -0.55 -14.75
CA ASN A 180 48.94 0.73 -15.30
C ASN A 180 48.15 0.51 -16.62
N PRO A 181 46.83 0.75 -16.64
CA PRO A 181 46.01 0.46 -17.82
C PRO A 181 46.31 1.35 -19.01
N ALA A 182 46.88 2.54 -18.81
CA ALA A 182 47.30 3.42 -19.91
C ALA A 182 48.43 2.80 -20.77
N ARG A 183 49.07 1.70 -20.29
CA ARG A 183 50.08 0.95 -21.02
C ARG A 183 49.57 -0.33 -21.69
N TRP A 184 48.28 -0.52 -21.74
CA TRP A 184 47.68 -1.69 -22.39
C TRP A 184 47.74 -1.54 -23.91
N THR A 185 48.59 -2.30 -24.54
CA THR A 185 48.75 -2.30 -26.00
C THR A 185 48.95 -3.73 -26.49
N GLY A 186 48.43 -4.05 -27.66
CA GLY A 186 48.54 -5.35 -28.31
C GLY A 186 47.81 -6.50 -27.59
N LEU A 187 46.95 -6.21 -26.64
CA LEU A 187 46.18 -7.21 -25.90
C LEU A 187 44.88 -7.60 -26.65
N ARG A 188 44.53 -8.88 -26.55
CA ARG A 188 43.22 -9.39 -26.97
C ARG A 188 42.30 -9.34 -25.77
N ILE A 189 41.32 -8.43 -25.77
CA ILE A 189 40.50 -8.09 -24.62
C ILE A 189 39.04 -8.48 -24.89
N SER A 190 38.45 -9.27 -23.99
CA SER A 190 37.00 -9.44 -23.97
C SER A 190 36.37 -8.49 -22.95
N SER A 191 35.48 -7.60 -23.42
CA SER A 191 34.82 -6.57 -22.60
C SER A 191 33.29 -6.75 -22.50
N GLY A 192 32.84 -7.98 -22.70
CA GLY A 192 31.40 -8.31 -22.65
C GLY A 192 30.68 -8.16 -23.97
N GLN A 193 29.41 -8.51 -23.98
CA GLN A 193 28.55 -8.44 -25.17
C GLN A 193 28.06 -7.02 -25.41
N PRO A 194 27.76 -6.65 -26.67
CA PRO A 194 27.14 -5.37 -26.99
C PRO A 194 25.84 -5.17 -26.18
N GLY A 195 25.62 -3.95 -25.67
CA GLY A 195 24.45 -3.63 -24.85
C GLY A 195 24.55 -4.08 -23.39
N SER A 196 25.62 -4.83 -23.00
CA SER A 196 25.84 -5.17 -21.60
C SER A 196 26.42 -4.00 -20.82
N GLY A 197 26.10 -3.93 -19.53
CA GLY A 197 26.69 -2.95 -18.62
C GLY A 197 28.22 -3.04 -18.55
N THR A 198 28.79 -4.24 -18.64
CA THR A 198 30.25 -4.45 -18.70
C THR A 198 30.87 -3.76 -19.90
N ALA A 199 30.28 -3.89 -21.08
CA ALA A 199 30.81 -3.24 -22.30
C ALA A 199 30.77 -1.71 -22.21
N MET A 200 29.72 -1.15 -21.64
CA MET A 200 29.62 0.30 -21.39
C MET A 200 30.65 0.77 -20.37
N ALA A 201 30.71 0.13 -19.21
CA ALA A 201 31.68 0.48 -18.16
C ALA A 201 33.13 0.36 -18.62
N PHE A 202 33.45 -0.64 -19.45
CA PHE A 202 34.78 -0.77 -19.99
C PHE A 202 35.15 0.32 -20.99
N ARG A 203 34.20 0.77 -21.80
CA ARG A 203 34.42 1.91 -22.71
C ARG A 203 34.72 3.20 -21.93
N ASP A 204 33.96 3.46 -20.89
CA ASP A 204 34.18 4.62 -20.04
C ASP A 204 35.52 4.51 -19.30
N PHE A 205 35.84 3.30 -18.81
CA PHE A 205 37.13 3.00 -18.21
C PHE A 205 38.31 3.25 -19.17
N GLN A 206 38.18 2.84 -20.44
CA GLN A 206 39.23 3.09 -21.45
C GLN A 206 39.46 4.60 -21.62
N THR A 207 38.38 5.36 -21.70
CA THR A 207 38.43 6.83 -21.82
C THR A 207 39.09 7.45 -20.57
N ALA A 208 38.68 7.03 -19.38
CA ALA A 208 39.22 7.54 -18.11
C ALA A 208 40.69 7.18 -17.91
N ALA A 209 41.09 6.00 -18.35
CA ALA A 209 42.45 5.52 -18.28
C ALA A 209 43.37 6.04 -19.39
N GLY A 210 42.82 6.69 -20.42
CA GLY A 210 43.58 7.15 -21.58
C GLY A 210 44.10 6.02 -22.47
N ILE A 211 43.33 4.93 -22.58
CA ILE A 211 43.66 3.81 -23.46
C ILE A 211 43.19 4.14 -24.88
N ASP A 212 44.09 4.05 -25.84
CA ASP A 212 43.70 4.16 -27.25
C ASP A 212 42.85 2.96 -27.65
N PRO A 213 41.58 3.17 -28.09
CA PRO A 213 40.72 2.09 -28.49
C PRO A 213 41.26 1.19 -29.59
N THR A 214 42.18 1.69 -30.40
CA THR A 214 42.82 0.95 -31.51
C THR A 214 44.06 0.18 -31.11
N ALA A 215 44.60 0.43 -29.90
CA ALA A 215 45.83 -0.19 -29.42
C ALA A 215 45.64 -1.68 -29.06
N ASN A 216 44.41 -2.15 -28.92
CA ASN A 216 44.06 -3.50 -28.50
C ASN A 216 43.01 -4.13 -29.42
N THR A 217 42.95 -5.45 -29.44
CA THR A 217 41.91 -6.19 -30.17
C THR A 217 40.75 -6.49 -29.23
N HIS A 218 39.56 -6.02 -29.56
CA HIS A 218 38.37 -6.21 -28.75
C HIS A 218 37.51 -7.36 -29.25
N LEU A 219 37.14 -8.27 -28.36
CA LEU A 219 36.25 -9.40 -28.63
C LEU A 219 34.98 -9.28 -27.78
N THR A 220 33.85 -9.61 -28.37
CA THR A 220 32.52 -9.55 -27.72
C THR A 220 32.06 -10.96 -27.34
N LEU A 221 32.53 -11.45 -26.20
CA LEU A 221 32.22 -12.79 -25.72
C LEU A 221 31.23 -12.77 -24.57
N SER A 222 30.49 -13.87 -24.44
CA SER A 222 29.68 -14.09 -23.23
C SER A 222 30.60 -14.33 -22.03
N TYR A 223 30.11 -14.21 -20.82
CA TYR A 223 30.89 -14.43 -19.59
C TYR A 223 31.58 -15.79 -19.57
N ARG A 224 30.89 -16.88 -19.98
CA ARG A 224 31.45 -18.24 -20.04
C ARG A 224 32.47 -18.40 -21.14
N ASP A 225 32.19 -17.84 -22.30
CA ASP A 225 33.10 -17.92 -23.45
C ASP A 225 34.36 -17.12 -23.19
N ALA A 226 34.28 -15.98 -22.50
CA ALA A 226 35.44 -15.18 -22.11
C ALA A 226 36.34 -15.94 -21.12
N ILE A 227 35.77 -16.62 -20.12
CA ILE A 227 36.55 -17.44 -19.18
C ILE A 227 37.20 -18.62 -19.92
N LYS A 228 36.45 -19.29 -20.79
CA LYS A 228 36.99 -20.37 -21.63
C LYS A 228 38.11 -19.86 -22.52
N ALA A 229 37.92 -18.73 -23.20
CA ALA A 229 38.91 -18.11 -24.09
C ALA A 229 40.19 -17.68 -23.35
N LEU A 230 40.10 -17.23 -22.07
CA LEU A 230 41.26 -17.02 -21.20
C LEU A 230 42.02 -18.33 -20.95
N SER A 231 41.29 -19.39 -20.63
CA SER A 231 41.91 -20.71 -20.34
C SER A 231 42.55 -21.30 -21.58
N ASP A 232 41.93 -21.17 -22.74
CA ASP A 232 42.40 -21.68 -24.03
C ASP A 232 43.53 -20.79 -24.67
N GLY A 233 43.83 -19.63 -24.06
CA GLY A 233 44.81 -18.70 -24.57
C GLY A 233 44.39 -17.90 -25.81
N THR A 234 43.09 -17.87 -26.13
CA THR A 234 42.52 -17.11 -27.25
C THR A 234 42.48 -15.62 -26.96
N ILE A 235 42.33 -15.24 -25.71
CA ILE A 235 42.38 -13.85 -25.22
C ILE A 235 43.37 -13.70 -24.09
N ASP A 236 43.86 -12.49 -23.86
CA ASP A 236 44.86 -12.16 -22.84
C ASP A 236 44.23 -11.57 -21.59
N LEU A 237 43.10 -10.85 -21.78
CA LEU A 237 42.38 -10.13 -20.71
C LEU A 237 40.85 -10.24 -20.91
N ALA A 238 40.15 -10.46 -19.84
CA ALA A 238 38.71 -10.38 -19.79
C ALA A 238 38.25 -9.42 -18.69
N VAL A 239 37.22 -8.63 -19.00
CA VAL A 239 36.63 -7.66 -18.09
C VAL A 239 35.26 -8.15 -17.69
N PHE A 240 34.93 -8.02 -16.40
CA PHE A 240 33.63 -8.35 -15.82
C PHE A 240 33.20 -7.23 -14.87
N VAL A 241 31.97 -6.85 -14.94
CA VAL A 241 31.34 -5.99 -13.94
C VAL A 241 30.20 -6.80 -13.34
N ALA A 242 30.40 -7.26 -12.13
CA ALA A 242 29.47 -8.12 -11.40
C ALA A 242 29.83 -8.18 -9.92
N THR A 243 28.97 -8.77 -9.10
CA THR A 243 29.31 -9.09 -7.71
C THR A 243 30.56 -10.00 -7.67
N ILE A 244 31.43 -9.77 -6.69
CA ILE A 244 32.73 -10.47 -6.59
C ILE A 244 32.60 -11.99 -6.43
N ASP A 245 31.45 -12.41 -5.89
CA ASP A 245 31.07 -13.79 -5.61
C ASP A 245 30.20 -14.43 -6.71
N ALA A 246 30.06 -13.78 -7.86
CA ALA A 246 29.32 -14.36 -8.98
C ALA A 246 29.84 -15.76 -9.31
N PRO A 247 29.01 -16.80 -9.45
CA PRO A 247 29.47 -18.20 -9.56
C PRO A 247 30.44 -18.45 -10.69
N TYR A 248 30.28 -17.78 -11.82
CA TYR A 248 31.21 -17.88 -12.95
C TYR A 248 32.55 -17.23 -12.65
N LEU A 249 32.61 -16.17 -11.81
CA LEU A 249 33.87 -15.55 -11.37
C LEU A 249 34.56 -16.42 -10.34
N ILE A 250 33.86 -16.99 -9.37
CA ILE A 250 34.42 -17.93 -8.39
C ILE A 250 35.13 -19.11 -9.11
N SER A 251 34.47 -19.67 -10.14
CA SER A 251 35.06 -20.73 -10.93
C SER A 251 36.32 -20.27 -11.70
N ALA A 252 36.32 -19.00 -12.18
CA ALA A 252 37.48 -18.45 -12.88
C ALA A 252 38.67 -18.17 -11.96
N TYR A 253 38.43 -17.62 -10.76
CA TYR A 253 39.49 -17.31 -9.78
C TYR A 253 40.27 -18.55 -9.35
N THR A 254 39.63 -19.71 -9.30
CA THR A 254 40.24 -20.97 -8.87
C THR A 254 41.00 -21.69 -9.99
N GLN A 255 40.94 -21.23 -11.24
CA GLN A 255 41.69 -21.82 -12.35
C GLN A 255 43.16 -21.44 -12.29
N PRO A 256 44.10 -22.44 -12.34
CA PRO A 256 45.53 -22.17 -12.25
C PRO A 256 46.07 -21.29 -13.38
N SER A 257 45.43 -21.30 -14.55
CA SER A 257 45.81 -20.52 -15.75
C SER A 257 45.39 -19.07 -15.69
N ILE A 258 44.47 -18.69 -14.77
CA ILE A 258 43.88 -17.36 -14.67
C ILE A 258 44.37 -16.63 -13.41
N ARG A 259 44.53 -15.33 -13.49
CA ARG A 259 44.84 -14.47 -12.35
C ARG A 259 44.04 -13.19 -12.37
N LEU A 260 43.78 -12.64 -11.18
CA LEU A 260 43.21 -11.29 -10.99
C LEU A 260 44.33 -10.27 -11.26
N VAL A 261 44.12 -9.38 -12.23
CA VAL A 261 45.08 -8.33 -12.59
C VAL A 261 45.13 -7.27 -11.48
N PRO A 262 46.30 -6.95 -10.92
CA PRO A 262 46.43 -5.80 -10.05
C PRO A 262 46.32 -4.52 -10.89
N LEU A 263 45.36 -3.68 -10.55
CA LEU A 263 45.16 -2.39 -11.24
C LEU A 263 45.84 -1.28 -10.44
N ASP A 264 46.79 -0.60 -11.06
CA ASP A 264 47.41 0.60 -10.50
C ASP A 264 46.47 1.79 -10.63
N TYR A 265 46.64 2.79 -9.76
CA TYR A 265 45.93 4.06 -9.79
C TYR A 265 44.40 3.94 -9.69
N THR A 266 43.88 2.91 -9.06
CA THR A 266 42.43 2.66 -8.93
C THR A 266 41.71 3.86 -8.32
N GLU A 267 42.30 4.51 -7.30
CA GLU A 267 41.71 5.73 -6.70
C GLU A 267 41.67 6.89 -7.68
N ALA A 268 42.71 7.12 -8.47
CA ALA A 268 42.72 8.17 -9.47
C ALA A 268 41.75 7.91 -10.61
N LEU A 269 41.54 6.64 -10.97
CA LEU A 269 40.54 6.24 -11.97
C LEU A 269 39.14 6.42 -11.47
N SER A 270 38.88 6.12 -10.19
CA SER A 270 37.53 6.37 -9.61
C SER A 270 37.14 7.85 -9.58
N ARG A 271 38.15 8.76 -9.46
CA ARG A 271 37.91 10.20 -9.53
C ARG A 271 37.61 10.72 -10.93
N ARG A 272 37.92 9.93 -11.95
CA ARG A 272 37.60 10.25 -13.38
C ARG A 272 36.28 9.63 -13.85
N LEU A 273 35.75 8.69 -13.06
CA LEU A 273 34.47 8.01 -13.30
C LEU A 273 33.52 8.37 -12.16
N GLU A 274 32.68 9.39 -12.34
CA GLU A 274 31.83 9.98 -11.28
C GLU A 274 30.93 8.98 -10.56
N TYR A 275 30.58 7.88 -11.25
CA TYR A 275 29.71 6.81 -10.72
C TYR A 275 30.48 5.62 -10.15
N ALA A 276 31.82 5.68 -10.15
CA ALA A 276 32.67 4.60 -9.63
C ALA A 276 33.24 4.96 -8.26
N SER A 277 33.29 3.98 -7.39
CA SER A 277 33.98 4.04 -6.11
C SER A 277 35.14 3.03 -6.09
N THR A 278 35.89 2.96 -4.98
CA THR A 278 36.89 1.93 -4.80
C THR A 278 36.51 0.98 -3.67
N VAL A 279 36.69 -0.30 -3.91
CA VAL A 279 36.51 -1.35 -2.91
C VAL A 279 37.81 -2.15 -2.73
N VAL A 280 37.97 -2.75 -1.56
CA VAL A 280 39.16 -3.56 -1.26
C VAL A 280 38.75 -5.02 -1.05
N VAL A 281 39.30 -5.90 -1.86
CA VAL A 281 39.16 -7.35 -1.65
C VAL A 281 40.32 -7.81 -0.73
N PRO A 282 40.02 -8.30 0.48
CA PRO A 282 41.05 -8.76 1.41
C PRO A 282 41.81 -9.96 0.88
N PRO A 283 43.07 -10.19 1.34
CA PRO A 283 43.80 -11.38 0.99
C PRO A 283 43.06 -12.64 1.45
N GLY A 284 43.03 -13.65 0.60
CA GLY A 284 42.32 -14.90 0.90
C GLY A 284 40.80 -14.83 0.96
N ALA A 285 40.17 -13.71 0.60
CA ALA A 285 38.74 -13.52 0.70
C ALA A 285 37.93 -14.45 -0.22
N ILE A 286 38.50 -14.89 -1.35
CA ILE A 286 37.86 -15.81 -2.28
C ILE A 286 38.25 -17.27 -1.94
N SER A 287 39.53 -17.52 -1.63
CA SER A 287 40.04 -18.83 -1.21
C SER A 287 41.20 -18.63 -0.26
N LEU A 288 41.30 -19.47 0.76
CA LEU A 288 42.45 -19.46 1.70
C LEU A 288 43.60 -20.38 1.25
N VAL A 289 43.27 -21.43 0.48
CA VAL A 289 44.28 -22.39 0.00
C VAL A 289 44.00 -22.75 -1.46
N PRO A 290 44.81 -22.22 -2.40
CA PRO A 290 45.77 -21.11 -2.24
C PRO A 290 45.04 -19.79 -1.89
N ALA A 291 45.79 -18.87 -1.24
CA ALA A 291 45.20 -17.57 -0.90
C ALA A 291 44.85 -16.76 -2.17
N ILE A 292 43.58 -16.47 -2.37
CA ILE A 292 43.08 -15.71 -3.51
C ILE A 292 42.24 -14.53 -2.99
N PRO A 293 42.58 -13.28 -3.30
CA PRO A 293 43.89 -12.86 -3.84
C PRO A 293 45.02 -13.05 -2.81
N PRO A 294 46.29 -13.15 -3.24
CA PRO A 294 47.41 -13.33 -2.32
C PRO A 294 47.77 -12.06 -1.53
N SER A 295 47.30 -10.91 -1.96
CA SER A 295 47.48 -9.60 -1.31
C SER A 295 46.23 -8.76 -1.52
N PRO A 296 45.98 -7.72 -0.71
CA PRO A 296 44.81 -6.85 -0.87
C PRO A 296 44.69 -6.32 -2.30
N ARG A 297 43.50 -6.36 -2.89
CA ARG A 297 43.23 -5.84 -4.23
C ARG A 297 42.25 -4.70 -4.16
N ARG A 298 42.68 -3.54 -4.63
CA ARG A 298 41.75 -2.41 -4.86
C ARG A 298 41.15 -2.55 -6.24
N LEU A 299 39.82 -2.50 -6.29
CA LEU A 299 39.03 -2.56 -7.53
C LEU A 299 38.19 -1.32 -7.65
N LEU A 300 37.91 -0.92 -8.90
CA LEU A 300 36.79 0.01 -9.17
C LEU A 300 35.49 -0.74 -8.93
N ALA A 301 34.51 -0.08 -8.33
CA ALA A 301 33.20 -0.66 -8.11
C ALA A 301 32.10 0.32 -8.56
N LEU A 302 31.11 -0.20 -9.21
CA LEU A 302 29.93 0.51 -9.65
C LEU A 302 28.76 0.12 -8.76
N GLY A 303 27.92 1.10 -8.38
CA GLY A 303 26.75 0.81 -7.58
C GLY A 303 25.60 0.31 -8.45
N ALA A 304 25.12 -0.90 -8.24
CA ALA A 304 23.90 -1.38 -8.87
C ALA A 304 22.69 -0.73 -8.21
N ARG A 305 21.74 -0.26 -9.01
CA ARG A 305 20.54 0.45 -8.58
C ARG A 305 19.30 -0.38 -8.86
N LEU A 306 18.34 -0.33 -7.95
CA LEU A 306 17.02 -0.87 -8.19
C LEU A 306 16.10 0.30 -8.55
N ALA A 307 15.92 0.50 -9.87
CA ALA A 307 15.05 1.52 -10.43
C ALA A 307 13.59 1.05 -10.38
N ILE A 308 12.66 2.00 -10.23
CA ILE A 308 11.22 1.76 -10.15
C ILE A 308 10.46 2.82 -10.95
N THR A 309 9.31 2.44 -11.48
CA THR A 309 8.39 3.38 -12.13
C THR A 309 7.67 4.25 -11.09
N PRO A 310 7.28 5.49 -11.44
CA PRO A 310 6.53 6.36 -10.52
C PRO A 310 5.13 5.81 -10.20
N GLU A 311 4.57 4.97 -11.04
CA GLU A 311 3.27 4.33 -10.89
C GLU A 311 3.30 3.14 -9.91
N LEU A 312 4.47 2.67 -9.53
CA LEU A 312 4.60 1.54 -8.63
C LEU A 312 3.95 1.82 -7.28
N HIS A 313 3.05 0.93 -6.86
CA HIS A 313 2.28 1.10 -5.64
C HIS A 313 3.19 1.30 -4.40
N PRO A 314 2.94 2.30 -3.54
CA PRO A 314 3.83 2.63 -2.41
C PRO A 314 4.12 1.48 -1.45
N ALA A 315 3.17 0.54 -1.29
CA ALA A 315 3.39 -0.65 -0.47
C ALA A 315 4.41 -1.60 -1.12
N LEU A 316 4.42 -1.71 -2.47
CA LEU A 316 5.43 -2.49 -3.19
C LEU A 316 6.80 -1.83 -3.13
N VAL A 317 6.89 -0.49 -3.22
CA VAL A 317 8.14 0.25 -2.99
C VAL A 317 8.71 -0.06 -1.61
N ASN A 318 7.86 0.02 -0.58
CA ASN A 318 8.25 -0.32 0.79
C ASN A 318 8.75 -1.77 0.88
N ARG A 319 7.99 -2.73 0.33
CA ARG A 319 8.34 -4.14 0.40
C ARG A 319 9.62 -4.49 -0.38
N LEU A 320 9.82 -3.89 -1.56
CA LEU A 320 11.07 -4.01 -2.30
C LEU A 320 12.26 -3.45 -1.52
N THR A 321 12.08 -2.31 -0.85
CA THR A 321 13.12 -1.72 0.01
C THR A 321 13.48 -2.65 1.17
N MET A 322 12.47 -3.26 1.81
CA MET A 322 12.70 -4.26 2.86
C MET A 322 13.40 -5.50 2.32
N ALA A 323 13.03 -5.98 1.12
CA ALA A 323 13.71 -7.09 0.46
C ALA A 323 15.16 -6.75 0.15
N ALA A 324 15.44 -5.54 -0.35
CA ALA A 324 16.79 -5.07 -0.58
C ALA A 324 17.63 -5.05 0.72
N ARG A 325 17.06 -4.60 1.83
CA ARG A 325 17.73 -4.65 3.15
C ARG A 325 18.00 -6.08 3.62
N GLU A 326 17.06 -6.99 3.42
CA GLU A 326 17.21 -8.40 3.80
C GLU A 326 18.31 -9.10 3.00
N LEU A 327 18.36 -8.84 1.69
CA LEU A 327 19.30 -9.48 0.77
C LEU A 327 20.69 -8.86 0.81
N HIS A 328 20.77 -7.53 0.80
CA HIS A 328 22.04 -6.81 0.61
C HIS A 328 22.54 -6.10 1.88
N GLY A 329 21.77 -6.08 2.97
CA GLY A 329 22.18 -5.48 4.24
C GLY A 329 23.14 -6.31 5.07
N LYS A 330 23.50 -7.51 4.62
CA LYS A 330 24.44 -8.40 5.31
C LYS A 330 25.88 -8.11 4.88
N ARG A 331 26.84 -8.58 5.68
CA ARG A 331 28.25 -8.56 5.30
C ARG A 331 28.50 -9.51 4.13
N ASP A 332 29.25 -9.06 3.15
CA ASP A 332 29.83 -9.87 2.11
C ASP A 332 31.39 -9.69 2.03
N ILE A 333 32.03 -10.11 0.94
CA ILE A 333 33.47 -10.03 0.75
C ILE A 333 33.98 -8.59 0.76
N ILE A 334 33.22 -7.63 0.27
CA ILE A 334 33.62 -6.23 0.04
C ILE A 334 32.74 -5.21 0.72
N THR A 335 31.66 -5.64 1.37
CA THR A 335 30.61 -4.78 1.93
C THR A 335 30.46 -5.00 3.44
N ASN A 336 30.25 -3.94 4.19
CA ASN A 336 29.97 -4.01 5.61
C ASN A 336 28.46 -4.16 5.88
N PRO A 337 28.07 -4.72 7.04
CA PRO A 337 26.67 -4.81 7.41
C PRO A 337 26.01 -3.44 7.43
N GLY A 338 24.82 -3.33 6.81
CA GLY A 338 24.04 -2.10 6.77
C GLY A 338 24.52 -1.05 5.76
N GLU A 339 25.51 -1.35 4.94
CA GLU A 339 26.01 -0.46 3.89
C GLU A 339 24.97 -0.31 2.75
N PHE A 340 24.25 -1.39 2.46
CA PHE A 340 23.21 -1.41 1.45
C PHE A 340 21.84 -1.87 2.03
N PRO A 341 20.73 -1.43 1.39
CA PRO A 341 20.64 -0.42 0.33
C PRO A 341 21.04 0.97 0.83
N SER A 342 21.58 1.80 -0.07
CA SER A 342 22.07 3.14 0.23
C SER A 342 21.40 4.19 -0.63
N VAL A 343 21.14 5.36 -0.06
CA VAL A 343 20.65 6.53 -0.82
C VAL A 343 21.75 7.23 -1.61
N ALA A 344 23.02 6.97 -1.25
CA ALA A 344 24.17 7.52 -1.95
C ALA A 344 24.47 6.76 -3.24
N GLY A 345 25.04 7.46 -4.22
CA GLY A 345 25.49 6.86 -5.49
C GLY A 345 24.38 6.40 -6.44
N ALA A 346 23.12 6.71 -6.14
CA ALA A 346 22.00 6.26 -6.98
C ALA A 346 21.97 6.90 -8.38
N ALA A 347 22.57 8.07 -8.56
CA ALA A 347 22.63 8.84 -9.81
C ALA A 347 21.26 9.06 -10.48
N MET A 348 20.18 8.89 -9.72
CA MET A 348 18.79 9.22 -10.08
C MET A 348 18.02 9.54 -8.78
N PRO A 349 16.85 10.20 -8.85
CA PRO A 349 16.06 10.51 -7.66
C PRO A 349 15.71 9.24 -6.86
N VAL A 350 16.00 9.25 -5.56
CA VAL A 350 15.58 8.15 -4.68
C VAL A 350 14.15 8.39 -4.22
N ASN A 351 13.30 7.37 -4.31
CA ASN A 351 11.92 7.44 -3.86
C ASN A 351 11.85 7.79 -2.36
N ASN A 352 10.98 8.75 -2.00
CA ASN A 352 10.91 9.26 -0.64
C ASN A 352 10.56 8.19 0.41
N ALA A 353 9.67 7.25 0.09
CA ALA A 353 9.31 6.17 1.00
C ALA A 353 10.50 5.20 1.22
N ALA A 354 11.21 4.86 0.14
CA ALA A 354 12.43 4.06 0.21
C ALA A 354 13.53 4.78 1.01
N ARG A 355 13.73 6.08 0.75
CA ARG A 355 14.70 6.90 1.46
C ARG A 355 14.48 6.90 2.97
N LEU A 356 13.24 7.14 3.42
CA LEU A 356 12.89 7.13 4.84
C LEU A 356 13.18 5.75 5.45
N LEU A 357 12.77 4.69 4.76
CA LEU A 357 12.98 3.32 5.24
C LEU A 357 14.47 2.92 5.31
N ILE A 358 15.30 3.43 4.40
CA ILE A 358 16.75 3.20 4.42
C ILE A 358 17.40 3.95 5.58
N LEU A 359 17.05 5.22 5.80
CA LEU A 359 17.69 6.08 6.79
C LEU A 359 17.19 5.83 8.22
N GLU A 360 15.90 5.63 8.39
CA GLU A 360 15.25 5.52 9.71
C GLU A 360 14.96 4.06 10.11
N GLY A 361 14.95 3.17 9.14
CA GLY A 361 14.59 1.75 9.35
C GLY A 361 13.08 1.49 9.29
N PRO A 362 12.69 0.21 9.44
CA PRO A 362 11.29 -0.17 9.48
C PRO A 362 10.62 0.35 10.74
N SER A 363 9.39 0.83 10.61
CA SER A 363 8.59 1.22 11.78
C SER A 363 8.16 -0.02 12.58
N ALA A 364 7.88 0.14 13.87
CA ALA A 364 7.41 -0.93 14.74
C ALA A 364 6.12 -1.64 14.23
N TRP A 365 5.39 -1.00 13.33
CA TRP A 365 4.20 -1.58 12.72
C TRP A 365 4.50 -2.73 11.76
N HIS A 366 5.72 -2.82 11.21
CA HIS A 366 6.13 -3.90 10.30
C HIS A 366 6.18 -5.27 10.99
N ASP A 367 6.31 -5.32 12.31
CA ASP A 367 6.33 -6.56 13.09
C ASP A 367 4.93 -7.11 13.39
N TRP A 368 3.88 -6.24 13.28
CA TRP A 368 2.52 -6.55 13.73
C TRP A 368 1.51 -6.62 12.58
N LEU A 369 1.77 -5.88 11.51
CA LEU A 369 0.83 -5.73 10.41
C LEU A 369 1.40 -6.32 9.13
N PRO A 370 0.55 -6.82 8.24
CA PRO A 370 0.96 -7.15 6.88
C PRO A 370 1.70 -5.96 6.23
N TYR A 371 2.71 -6.23 5.41
CA TYR A 371 3.59 -5.22 4.82
C TYR A 371 2.84 -4.02 4.20
N TRP A 372 1.73 -4.29 3.51
CA TRP A 372 0.95 -3.26 2.83
C TRP A 372 0.21 -2.33 3.80
N MET A 373 -0.21 -2.85 4.96
CA MET A 373 -0.80 -2.04 6.02
C MET A 373 0.26 -1.24 6.74
N ALA A 374 1.37 -1.87 7.13
CA ALA A 374 2.49 -1.22 7.80
C ALA A 374 3.06 -0.07 6.98
N ALA A 375 3.23 -0.28 5.66
CA ALA A 375 3.73 0.72 4.72
C ALA A 375 2.84 1.97 4.61
N GLN A 376 1.55 1.84 4.88
CA GLN A 376 0.57 2.92 4.68
C GLN A 376 -0.09 3.38 5.98
N PHE A 377 0.26 2.77 7.10
CA PHE A 377 -0.38 3.03 8.39
C PHE A 377 -0.44 4.52 8.73
N ASN A 378 0.67 5.24 8.60
CA ASN A 378 0.71 6.67 8.87
C ASN A 378 -0.20 7.47 7.93
N ARG A 379 -0.31 7.09 6.65
CA ARG A 379 -1.20 7.75 5.69
C ARG A 379 -2.66 7.50 6.02
N VAL A 380 -2.99 6.26 6.38
CA VAL A 380 -4.35 5.87 6.81
C VAL A 380 -4.72 6.63 8.08
N LEU A 381 -3.85 6.67 9.08
CA LEU A 381 -4.08 7.38 10.33
C LEU A 381 -4.32 8.88 10.10
N LEU A 382 -3.49 9.50 9.27
CA LEU A 382 -3.58 10.92 8.94
C LEU A 382 -4.88 11.27 8.19
N LEU A 383 -5.47 10.32 7.47
CA LEU A 383 -6.74 10.48 6.75
C LEU A 383 -7.95 10.13 7.63
N VAL A 384 -7.87 9.04 8.37
CA VAL A 384 -8.99 8.52 9.19
C VAL A 384 -9.22 9.38 10.42
N LEU A 385 -8.16 9.89 11.05
CA LEU A 385 -8.28 10.67 12.29
C LEU A 385 -9.07 11.98 12.10
N PRO A 386 -8.75 12.87 11.14
CA PRO A 386 -9.56 14.05 10.86
C PRO A 386 -11.00 13.70 10.44
N PHE A 387 -11.17 12.65 9.63
CA PHE A 387 -12.48 12.18 9.23
C PHE A 387 -13.33 11.79 10.45
N LEU A 388 -12.76 11.07 11.40
CA LEU A 388 -13.42 10.66 12.64
C LEU A 388 -13.81 11.88 13.50
N PHE A 389 -12.89 12.87 13.60
CA PHE A 389 -13.15 14.13 14.31
C PHE A 389 -14.29 14.95 13.71
N ILE A 390 -14.54 14.83 12.41
CA ILE A 390 -15.66 15.49 11.74
C ILE A 390 -16.95 14.68 11.88
N VAL A 391 -16.89 13.38 11.65
CA VAL A 391 -18.06 12.50 11.57
C VAL A 391 -18.69 12.28 12.95
N LEU A 392 -17.91 12.10 14.01
CA LEU A 392 -18.43 11.87 15.36
C LEU A 392 -19.28 13.04 15.87
N PRO A 393 -18.83 14.31 15.84
CA PRO A 393 -19.68 15.46 16.19
C PRO A 393 -20.90 15.59 15.28
N LEU A 394 -20.75 15.32 13.98
CA LEU A 394 -21.87 15.38 13.03
C LEU A 394 -22.96 14.37 13.39
N ILE A 395 -22.59 13.14 13.69
CA ILE A 395 -23.54 12.11 14.14
C ILE A 395 -24.26 12.55 15.43
N ARG A 396 -23.52 13.13 16.38
CA ARG A 396 -24.09 13.64 17.64
C ARG A 396 -25.01 14.84 17.42
N ALA A 397 -24.73 15.69 16.43
CA ALA A 397 -25.55 16.86 16.12
C ALA A 397 -26.87 16.51 15.42
N ILE A 398 -26.98 15.37 14.74
CA ILE A 398 -28.17 14.95 13.99
C ILE A 398 -29.46 14.97 14.84
N PRO A 399 -29.52 14.35 16.05
CA PRO A 399 -30.73 14.40 16.88
C PRO A 399 -31.13 15.81 17.30
N GLY A 400 -30.13 16.65 17.64
CA GLY A 400 -30.34 18.05 18.00
C GLY A 400 -30.92 18.88 16.85
N LEU A 401 -30.30 18.72 15.66
CA LEU A 401 -30.78 19.38 14.44
C LEU A 401 -32.20 18.93 14.07
N TYR A 402 -32.48 17.65 14.21
CA TYR A 402 -33.83 17.12 13.99
C TYR A 402 -34.85 17.72 14.96
N ALA A 403 -34.51 17.80 16.26
CA ALA A 403 -35.34 18.42 17.28
C ALA A 403 -35.56 19.90 16.99
N PHE A 404 -34.52 20.63 16.58
CA PHE A 404 -34.60 22.03 16.18
C PHE A 404 -35.55 22.24 14.99
N ILE A 405 -35.44 21.46 13.93
CA ILE A 405 -36.31 21.53 12.75
C ILE A 405 -37.75 21.22 13.12
N MET A 406 -38.00 20.26 14.03
CA MET A 406 -39.34 19.94 14.47
C MET A 406 -39.97 21.06 15.32
N ARG A 407 -39.21 21.70 16.19
CA ARG A 407 -39.62 22.86 16.96
C ARG A 407 -39.84 24.08 16.05
N TRP A 408 -38.97 24.31 15.08
CA TRP A 408 -39.07 25.41 14.10
C TRP A 408 -40.39 25.38 13.35
N LYS A 409 -40.90 24.19 12.98
CA LYS A 409 -42.21 24.03 12.31
C LYS A 409 -43.39 24.55 13.14
N ILE A 410 -43.23 24.66 14.44
CA ILE A 410 -44.25 25.18 15.35
C ILE A 410 -43.96 26.65 15.64
N TRP A 411 -42.71 27.00 15.90
CA TRP A 411 -42.33 28.37 16.25
C TRP A 411 -42.65 29.40 15.17
N GLN A 412 -42.74 29.02 13.90
CA GLN A 412 -43.13 29.89 12.81
C GLN A 412 -44.55 30.46 12.97
N PHE A 413 -45.39 29.87 13.81
CA PHE A 413 -46.75 30.35 14.11
C PHE A 413 -46.78 31.35 15.26
N TYR A 414 -45.80 31.39 16.13
CA TYR A 414 -45.77 32.30 17.30
C TYR A 414 -45.74 33.78 16.96
N PRO A 415 -45.07 34.27 15.91
CA PRO A 415 -45.15 35.70 15.55
C PRO A 415 -46.57 36.18 15.26
N GLU A 416 -47.38 35.34 14.60
CA GLU A 416 -48.78 35.69 14.27
C GLU A 416 -49.66 35.70 15.53
N ILE A 417 -49.47 34.76 16.47
CA ILE A 417 -50.15 34.74 17.77
C ILE A 417 -49.81 36.01 18.55
N ARG A 418 -48.49 36.35 18.65
CA ARG A 418 -48.04 37.55 19.37
C ARG A 418 -48.56 38.86 18.75
N LEU A 419 -48.65 38.91 17.41
CA LEU A 419 -49.18 40.08 16.72
C LEU A 419 -50.64 40.30 17.12
N ILE A 420 -51.47 39.26 17.09
CA ILE A 420 -52.88 39.35 17.51
C ILE A 420 -53.00 39.72 18.99
N GLU A 421 -52.14 39.17 19.84
CA GLU A 421 -52.10 39.46 21.26
C GLU A 421 -51.71 40.94 21.53
N SER A 422 -50.73 41.45 20.77
CA SER A 422 -50.33 42.87 20.85
C SER A 422 -51.40 43.81 20.33
N GLU A 423 -52.07 43.47 19.21
CA GLU A 423 -53.22 44.22 18.70
C GLU A 423 -54.34 44.27 19.71
N LEU A 424 -54.66 43.13 20.37
CA LEU A 424 -55.66 43.01 21.41
C LEU A 424 -55.32 43.85 22.67
N SER A 425 -54.04 44.02 22.97
CA SER A 425 -53.61 44.77 24.17
C SER A 425 -53.48 46.27 23.93
N ALA A 426 -53.23 46.71 22.69
CA ALA A 426 -52.99 48.13 22.36
C ALA A 426 -54.29 48.93 22.20
N SER A 427 -55.33 48.39 21.60
CA SER A 427 -56.68 49.05 21.43
C SER A 427 -57.70 47.99 21.13
N PRO A 428 -58.48 47.56 22.10
CA PRO A 428 -59.59 46.64 21.88
C PRO A 428 -60.78 47.35 21.16
N ASP A 429 -60.68 47.45 19.84
CA ASP A 429 -61.83 47.92 19.05
C ASP A 429 -62.83 46.77 18.89
N PRO A 430 -64.06 46.91 19.40
CA PRO A 430 -65.08 45.87 19.31
C PRO A 430 -65.39 45.40 17.90
N SER A 431 -65.19 46.27 16.90
CA SER A 431 -65.39 45.92 15.47
C SER A 431 -64.37 44.93 14.93
N ASN A 432 -63.18 44.91 15.49
CA ASN A 432 -62.03 44.05 15.04
C ASN A 432 -61.97 42.71 15.77
N LEU A 433 -62.64 42.54 16.91
CA LEU A 433 -62.54 41.29 17.72
C LEU A 433 -63.03 40.07 16.92
N GLY A 434 -63.97 40.24 15.96
CA GLY A 434 -64.46 39.19 15.09
C GLY A 434 -63.37 38.69 14.09
N SER A 435 -62.66 39.62 13.52
CA SER A 435 -61.57 39.31 12.57
C SER A 435 -60.36 38.65 13.24
N MET A 436 -60.05 39.08 14.46
CA MET A 436 -58.94 38.48 15.28
C MET A 436 -59.26 37.03 15.66
N ASP A 437 -60.52 36.75 16.11
CA ASP A 437 -60.88 35.35 16.40
C ASP A 437 -60.89 34.49 15.15
N ALA A 438 -61.36 34.97 14.00
CA ALA A 438 -61.25 34.21 12.74
C ALA A 438 -59.83 33.92 12.31
N ARG A 439 -58.91 34.87 12.51
CA ARG A 439 -57.44 34.66 12.28
C ARG A 439 -56.87 33.56 13.19
N LEU A 440 -57.21 33.54 14.48
CA LEU A 440 -56.78 32.52 15.44
C LEU A 440 -57.38 31.14 15.11
N VAL A 441 -58.62 31.05 14.66
CA VAL A 441 -59.25 29.80 14.19
C VAL A 441 -58.47 29.25 12.98
N ASN A 442 -58.19 30.10 12.00
CA ASN A 442 -57.41 29.70 10.83
C ASN A 442 -55.99 29.22 11.23
N LEU A 443 -55.37 29.92 12.20
CA LEU A 443 -54.07 29.57 12.71
C LEU A 443 -54.08 28.19 13.40
N ASP A 444 -55.10 27.89 14.23
CA ASP A 444 -55.27 26.58 14.87
C ASP A 444 -55.48 25.46 13.84
N GLU A 445 -56.28 25.72 12.78
CA GLU A 445 -56.46 24.76 11.70
C GLU A 445 -55.15 24.48 10.93
N ARG A 446 -54.40 25.53 10.64
CA ARG A 446 -53.07 25.40 9.99
C ARG A 446 -52.11 24.61 10.88
N LEU A 447 -52.06 24.89 12.18
CA LEU A 447 -51.23 24.19 13.15
C LEU A 447 -51.66 22.72 13.29
N ALA A 448 -52.96 22.42 13.27
CA ALA A 448 -53.50 21.06 13.33
C ALA A 448 -53.07 20.20 12.11
N LYS A 449 -52.85 20.82 10.95
CA LYS A 449 -52.41 20.16 9.71
C LYS A 449 -50.91 19.87 9.71
N VAL A 450 -50.12 20.43 10.63
CA VAL A 450 -48.66 20.19 10.71
C VAL A 450 -48.39 18.77 11.20
N LYS A 451 -47.69 17.99 10.37
CA LYS A 451 -47.29 16.62 10.71
C LYS A 451 -46.08 16.63 11.63
N ILE A 452 -46.28 16.29 12.90
CA ILE A 452 -45.28 16.27 13.95
C ILE A 452 -45.21 14.87 14.56
N PRO A 453 -44.00 14.29 14.72
CA PRO A 453 -43.83 13.03 15.45
C PRO A 453 -44.32 13.14 16.89
N VAL A 454 -44.74 12.00 17.46
CA VAL A 454 -45.34 11.94 18.83
C VAL A 454 -44.42 12.57 19.89
N ALA A 455 -43.12 12.38 19.79
CA ALA A 455 -42.13 12.92 20.72
C ALA A 455 -42.08 14.48 20.78
N TYR A 456 -42.60 15.18 19.78
CA TYR A 456 -42.58 16.65 19.70
C TYR A 456 -43.98 17.27 19.72
N ARG A 457 -45.04 16.49 20.00
CA ARG A 457 -46.43 16.97 20.04
C ARG A 457 -46.67 17.95 21.19
N GLN A 458 -45.91 17.84 22.30
CA GLN A 458 -46.05 18.76 23.42
C GLN A 458 -45.94 20.21 23.00
N THR A 459 -44.95 20.59 22.19
CA THR A 459 -44.79 21.98 21.70
C THR A 459 -45.95 22.44 20.84
N ALA A 460 -46.62 21.52 20.11
CA ALA A 460 -47.83 21.86 19.35
C ALA A 460 -49.04 22.04 20.25
N TYR A 461 -49.16 21.24 21.32
CA TYR A 461 -50.19 21.44 22.34
C TYR A 461 -50.03 22.77 23.05
N ASP A 462 -48.81 23.15 23.44
CA ASP A 462 -48.53 24.43 24.10
C ASP A 462 -48.96 25.62 23.21
N ALA A 463 -48.64 25.57 21.90
CA ALA A 463 -49.10 26.59 20.96
C ALA A 463 -50.63 26.66 20.81
N ARG A 464 -51.32 25.51 20.80
CA ARG A 464 -52.79 25.46 20.73
C ARG A 464 -53.43 25.96 22.02
N ILE A 465 -52.89 25.65 23.18
CA ILE A 465 -53.31 26.18 24.47
C ILE A 465 -53.18 27.70 24.47
N HIS A 466 -52.09 28.24 23.94
CA HIS A 466 -51.88 29.68 23.84
C HIS A 466 -52.93 30.33 22.93
N ILE A 467 -53.19 29.77 21.76
CA ILE A 467 -54.28 30.24 20.85
C ILE A 467 -55.60 30.22 21.59
N GLU A 468 -55.95 29.16 22.29
CA GLU A 468 -57.22 29.05 23.03
C GLU A 468 -57.31 30.07 24.18
N MET A 469 -56.23 30.34 24.89
CA MET A 469 -56.17 31.39 25.91
C MET A 469 -56.46 32.78 25.32
N VAL A 470 -55.85 33.13 24.19
CA VAL A 470 -56.12 34.40 23.51
C VAL A 470 -57.59 34.48 23.01
N ARG A 471 -58.09 33.41 22.46
CA ARG A 471 -59.47 33.30 22.03
C ARG A 471 -60.48 33.49 23.18
N ARG A 472 -60.25 32.90 24.34
CA ARG A 472 -61.05 33.09 25.55
C ARG A 472 -61.01 34.54 26.04
N ARG A 473 -59.86 35.22 25.94
CA ARG A 473 -59.76 36.64 26.25
C ARG A 473 -60.57 37.49 25.30
N ILE A 474 -60.55 37.19 23.99
CA ILE A 474 -61.42 37.86 23.01
C ILE A 474 -62.93 37.64 23.32
N ALA A 475 -63.29 36.40 23.68
CA ALA A 475 -64.70 36.07 24.01
C ALA A 475 -65.21 36.83 25.24
N LYS A 476 -64.35 36.95 26.30
CA LYS A 476 -64.69 37.77 27.48
C LYS A 476 -64.84 39.25 27.15
N MET A 477 -64.01 39.83 26.33
CA MET A 477 -64.13 41.22 25.88
C MET A 477 -65.38 41.44 25.04
N ARG A 478 -65.83 40.48 24.23
CA ARG A 478 -67.09 40.54 23.49
C ARG A 478 -68.27 40.45 24.40
N ALA A 479 -68.20 39.75 25.53
CA ALA A 479 -69.28 39.61 26.49
C ALA A 479 -69.39 40.83 27.42
N GLY A 480 -68.53 41.83 27.34
CA GLY A 480 -68.52 43.00 28.20
C GLY A 480 -67.82 42.77 29.56
N ASP A 481 -67.28 41.59 29.81
CA ASP A 481 -66.46 41.29 30.99
C ASP A 481 -65.04 41.81 30.76
N LEU A 482 -64.74 43.05 31.11
CA LEU A 482 -63.43 43.62 31.14
C LEU A 482 -62.63 42.94 32.28
N PRO A 483 -61.45 42.36 32.04
CA PRO A 483 -60.59 41.99 33.13
C PRO A 483 -60.01 43.25 33.73
N ASP A 484 -60.06 43.34 35.06
CA ASP A 484 -59.26 44.31 35.86
C ASP A 484 -57.79 44.26 35.56
#